data_accaca15afdf3ffacd460a677a12fa71
#
_entry.id   accaca15afdf3ffacd460a677a12fa71
#
_cell.length_a   1.000
_cell.length_b   1.000
_cell.length_c   1.000
_cell.angle_alpha   90.00
_cell.angle_beta   90.00
_cell.angle_gamma   90.00
#
_symmetry.space_group_name_H-M   'P 1'
#
loop_
_entity.id
_entity.type
_entity.pdbx_description
1 polymer ?
#
loop_
_entity_poly.entity_id
_entity_poly.type
_entity_poly.pdbx_seq_one_letter_code
_entity_poly.pdbx_strand_id
1 'polypeptide(L)'
;MTKHLDIDTKAMRAKILDLAIRGKLTDQRQEDGNARDLLKEIQEEKERLIKEKKIKKEKPLPEITEEEKPFEIPENWEWVRWGTLSTSIKYGYNTSAQKDGKIKMVRISDIQNN
;
A
#
# COMPACT_ATOMS: atom_id res chain seq x y z
N MET A 1 30.90 24.72 27.04
CA MET A 1 29.71 25.26 26.37
C MET A 1 29.10 24.12 25.52
N THR A 2 27.93 23.67 25.88
CA THR A 2 27.12 22.75 25.06
C THR A 2 26.45 23.57 23.98
N LYS A 3 26.84 23.32 22.71
CA LYS A 3 26.09 23.83 21.56
C LYS A 3 24.77 23.04 21.48
N HIS A 4 23.64 23.70 21.61
CA HIS A 4 22.37 23.13 21.24
C HIS A 4 22.34 23.01 19.71
N LEU A 5 22.34 21.77 19.20
CA LEU A 5 22.00 21.50 17.82
C LEU A 5 20.50 21.69 17.68
N ASP A 6 20.12 22.75 17.00
CA ASP A 6 18.72 22.97 16.62
C ASP A 6 18.41 22.05 15.43
N ILE A 7 17.83 20.89 15.73
CA ILE A 7 17.48 19.89 14.72
C ILE A 7 16.06 20.17 14.27
N ASP A 8 15.89 20.50 13.00
CA ASP A 8 14.56 20.59 12.39
C ASP A 8 13.97 19.18 12.23
N THR A 9 13.27 18.73 13.27
CA THR A 9 12.64 17.41 13.31
C THR A 9 11.55 17.24 12.26
N LYS A 10 10.85 18.31 11.89
CA LYS A 10 9.81 18.29 10.85
C LYS A 10 10.41 18.03 9.48
N ALA A 11 11.46 18.76 9.11
CA ALA A 11 12.17 18.56 7.85
C ALA A 11 12.81 17.17 7.79
N MET A 12 13.35 16.68 8.88
CA MET A 12 13.96 15.35 8.97
C MET A 12 12.91 14.24 8.78
N ARG A 13 11.75 14.33 9.41
CA ARG A 13 10.63 13.39 9.22
C ARG A 13 10.15 13.36 7.76
N ALA A 14 9.98 14.53 7.16
CA ALA A 14 9.58 14.65 5.76
C ALA A 14 10.60 13.99 4.83
N LYS A 15 11.90 14.17 5.08
CA LYS A 15 12.98 13.56 4.31
C LYS A 15 12.99 12.03 4.45
N ILE A 16 12.82 11.52 5.66
CA ILE A 16 12.75 10.07 5.91
C ILE A 16 11.57 9.46 5.16
N LEU A 17 10.39 10.08 5.22
CA LEU A 17 9.20 9.61 4.51
C LEU A 17 9.40 9.63 2.99
N ASP A 18 9.97 10.71 2.44
CA ASP A 18 10.26 10.79 1.00
C ASP A 18 11.21 9.67 0.55
N LEU A 19 12.28 9.43 1.28
CA LEU A 19 13.22 8.34 0.99
C LEU A 19 12.55 6.96 1.11
N ALA A 20 11.71 6.75 2.12
CA ALA A 20 10.99 5.49 2.31
C ALA A 20 10.02 5.21 1.16
N ILE A 21 9.22 6.20 0.76
CA ILE A 21 8.24 6.07 -0.33
C ILE A 21 8.93 5.75 -1.66
N ARG A 22 10.10 6.33 -1.90
CA ARG A 22 10.89 6.09 -3.13
C ARG A 22 11.75 4.83 -3.08
N GLY A 23 11.72 4.08 -1.98
CA GLY A 23 12.56 2.88 -1.80
C GLY A 23 14.05 3.18 -1.66
N LYS A 24 14.42 4.40 -1.23
CA LYS A 24 15.81 4.86 -1.07
C LYS A 24 16.25 4.95 0.39
N LEU A 25 15.40 4.62 1.33
CA LEU A 25 15.73 4.68 2.76
C LEU A 25 16.66 3.55 3.19
N THR A 26 16.49 2.39 2.61
CA THR A 26 17.29 1.19 2.87
C THR A 26 17.76 0.57 1.56
N ASP A 27 18.82 -0.22 1.63
CA ASP A 27 19.30 -0.97 0.47
C ASP A 27 18.31 -2.09 0.11
N GLN A 28 18.12 -2.29 -1.19
CA GLN A 28 17.30 -3.39 -1.70
C GLN A 28 18.16 -4.66 -1.74
N ARG A 29 17.70 -5.73 -1.09
CA ARG A 29 18.40 -7.01 -1.02
C ARG A 29 17.72 -8.04 -1.91
N GLN A 30 18.50 -8.91 -2.54
CA GLN A 30 17.95 -9.99 -3.38
C GLN A 30 17.03 -10.94 -2.61
N GLU A 31 17.34 -11.18 -1.34
CA GLU A 31 16.56 -12.03 -0.43
C GLU A 31 15.17 -11.47 -0.10
N ASP A 32 14.96 -10.15 -0.30
CA ASP A 32 13.64 -9.51 -0.12
C ASP A 32 12.66 -9.85 -1.27
N GLY A 33 13.14 -10.51 -2.33
CA GLY A 33 12.32 -10.93 -3.46
C GLY A 33 12.04 -9.81 -4.46
N ASN A 34 11.13 -10.09 -5.39
CA ASN A 34 10.73 -9.19 -6.46
C ASN A 34 9.20 -9.05 -6.49
N ALA A 35 8.73 -7.81 -6.57
CA ALA A 35 7.30 -7.53 -6.62
C ALA A 35 6.58 -8.19 -7.81
N ARG A 36 7.27 -8.37 -8.95
CA ARG A 36 6.69 -9.05 -10.12
C ARG A 36 6.35 -10.50 -9.85
N ASP A 37 7.19 -11.21 -9.10
CA ASP A 37 6.92 -12.61 -8.72
C ASP A 37 5.71 -12.68 -7.80
N LEU A 38 5.63 -11.79 -6.81
CA LEU A 38 4.46 -11.69 -5.92
C LEU A 38 3.18 -11.36 -6.70
N LEU A 39 3.24 -10.44 -7.65
CA LEU A 39 2.08 -10.09 -8.49
C LEU A 39 1.60 -11.26 -9.33
N LYS A 40 2.52 -12.09 -9.84
CA LYS A 40 2.18 -13.30 -10.55
C LYS A 40 1.45 -14.29 -9.66
N GLU A 41 1.94 -14.53 -8.45
CA GLU A 41 1.28 -15.38 -7.44
C GLU A 41 -0.14 -14.86 -7.11
N ILE A 42 -0.28 -13.55 -6.92
CA ILE A 42 -1.59 -12.90 -6.67
C ILE A 42 -2.54 -13.13 -7.85
N GLN A 43 -2.06 -13.01 -9.07
CA GLN A 43 -2.87 -13.23 -10.27
C GLN A 43 -3.31 -14.70 -10.38
N GLU A 44 -2.41 -15.64 -10.17
CA GLU A 44 -2.72 -17.07 -10.17
C GLU A 44 -3.76 -17.43 -9.11
N GLU A 45 -3.63 -16.86 -7.91
CA GLU A 45 -4.60 -17.06 -6.84
C GLU A 45 -5.96 -16.45 -7.19
N LYS A 46 -6.02 -15.26 -7.76
CA LYS A 46 -7.27 -14.66 -8.24
C LYS A 46 -7.95 -15.52 -9.30
N GLU A 47 -7.20 -16.03 -10.27
CA GLU A 47 -7.73 -16.91 -11.30
C GLU A 47 -8.30 -18.19 -10.70
N ARG A 48 -7.63 -18.77 -9.69
CA ARG A 48 -8.13 -19.90 -8.94
C ARG A 48 -9.46 -19.60 -8.25
N LEU A 49 -9.53 -18.47 -7.54
CA LEU A 49 -10.75 -18.04 -6.85
C LEU A 49 -11.91 -17.76 -7.81
N ILE A 50 -11.63 -17.25 -9.01
CA ILE A 50 -12.64 -17.07 -10.07
C ILE A 50 -13.16 -18.41 -10.56
N LYS A 51 -12.27 -19.37 -10.84
CA LYS A 51 -12.65 -20.73 -11.25
C LYS A 51 -13.50 -21.44 -10.20
N GLU A 52 -13.17 -21.24 -8.93
CA GLU A 52 -13.93 -21.76 -7.78
C GLU A 52 -15.23 -20.97 -7.50
N LYS A 53 -15.55 -19.95 -8.29
CA LYS A 53 -16.71 -19.06 -8.14
C LYS A 53 -16.78 -18.34 -6.77
N LYS A 54 -15.63 -18.17 -6.11
CA LYS A 54 -15.53 -17.42 -4.84
C LYS A 54 -15.50 -15.92 -5.04
N ILE A 55 -14.94 -15.48 -6.16
CA ILE A 55 -14.91 -14.08 -6.59
C ILE A 55 -15.41 -13.94 -8.03
N LYS A 56 -15.92 -12.76 -8.37
CA LYS A 56 -16.36 -12.45 -9.73
C LYS A 56 -15.17 -12.03 -10.59
N LYS A 57 -15.20 -12.40 -11.87
CA LYS A 57 -14.25 -11.88 -12.85
C LYS A 57 -14.52 -10.39 -13.06
N GLU A 58 -13.54 -9.56 -12.79
CA GLU A 58 -13.58 -8.13 -13.04
C GLU A 58 -13.08 -7.79 -14.45
N LYS A 59 -13.42 -6.59 -14.92
CA LYS A 59 -12.86 -6.09 -16.18
C LYS A 59 -11.36 -5.83 -16.01
N PRO A 60 -10.56 -6.07 -17.07
CA PRO A 60 -9.14 -5.72 -17.04
C PRO A 60 -8.97 -4.23 -16.70
N LEU A 61 -8.03 -3.93 -15.80
CA LEU A 61 -7.65 -2.58 -15.48
C LEU A 61 -6.74 -2.03 -16.60
N PRO A 62 -6.81 -0.73 -16.90
CA PRO A 62 -5.92 -0.12 -17.89
C PRO A 62 -4.47 -0.21 -17.43
N GLU A 63 -3.56 -0.31 -18.38
CA GLU A 63 -2.13 -0.25 -18.11
C GLU A 63 -1.74 1.08 -17.46
N ILE A 64 -0.68 1.05 -16.65
CA ILE A 64 -0.15 2.24 -15.99
C ILE A 64 0.76 2.96 -16.98
N THR A 65 0.44 4.20 -17.28
CA THR A 65 1.24 5.04 -18.17
C THR A 65 2.44 5.64 -17.42
N GLU A 66 3.46 6.07 -18.16
CA GLU A 66 4.63 6.74 -17.56
C GLU A 66 4.25 8.03 -16.83
N GLU A 67 3.21 8.74 -17.31
CA GLU A 67 2.72 9.97 -16.68
C GLU A 67 2.06 9.74 -15.32
N GLU A 68 1.56 8.52 -15.08
CA GLU A 68 0.96 8.13 -13.80
C GLU A 68 2.02 7.74 -12.75
N LYS A 69 3.27 7.56 -13.15
CA LYS A 69 4.39 7.20 -12.25
C LYS A 69 5.03 8.47 -11.69
N PRO A 70 4.78 8.85 -10.45
CA PRO A 70 5.23 10.13 -9.90
C PRO A 70 6.73 10.20 -9.64
N PHE A 71 7.42 9.08 -9.59
CA PHE A 71 8.87 8.97 -9.33
C PHE A 71 9.41 7.60 -9.74
N GLU A 72 10.72 7.49 -9.85
CA GLU A 72 11.41 6.23 -10.07
C GLU A 72 11.43 5.38 -8.79
N ILE A 73 11.26 4.08 -8.97
CA ILE A 73 11.28 3.08 -7.89
C ILE A 73 12.43 2.08 -8.11
N PRO A 74 12.88 1.34 -7.07
CA PRO A 74 13.87 0.29 -7.23
C PRO A 74 13.44 -0.80 -8.22
N GLU A 75 14.40 -1.51 -8.80
CA GLU A 75 14.13 -2.55 -9.81
C GLU A 75 13.27 -3.71 -9.31
N ASN A 76 13.35 -4.01 -8.02
CA ASN A 76 12.56 -5.08 -7.40
C ASN A 76 11.16 -4.63 -6.95
N TRP A 77 10.81 -3.36 -7.14
CA TRP A 77 9.48 -2.82 -6.92
C TRP A 77 8.70 -2.77 -8.23
N GLU A 78 7.36 -2.69 -8.13
CA GLU A 78 6.49 -2.57 -9.30
C GLU A 78 5.30 -1.65 -9.00
N TRP A 79 4.95 -0.82 -9.98
CA TRP A 79 3.73 -0.03 -9.92
C TRP A 79 2.54 -0.89 -10.27
N VAL A 80 1.49 -0.84 -9.45
CA VAL A 80 0.28 -1.63 -9.66
C VAL A 80 -0.98 -0.81 -9.42
N ARG A 81 -2.04 -1.18 -10.09
CA ARG A 81 -3.38 -0.68 -9.78
C ARG A 81 -3.87 -1.32 -8.48
N TRP A 82 -4.45 -0.53 -7.61
CA TRP A 82 -5.00 -1.04 -6.33
C TRP A 82 -5.99 -2.20 -6.52
N GLY A 83 -6.83 -2.13 -7.57
CA GLY A 83 -7.75 -3.20 -7.93
C GLY A 83 -7.09 -4.54 -8.25
N THR A 84 -5.83 -4.54 -8.70
CA THR A 84 -5.07 -5.76 -8.93
C THR A 84 -4.85 -6.56 -7.64
N LEU A 85 -4.66 -5.85 -6.52
CA LEU A 85 -4.39 -6.45 -5.20
C LEU A 85 -5.66 -6.80 -4.42
N SER A 86 -6.83 -6.29 -4.85
CA SER A 86 -8.09 -6.43 -4.14
C SER A 86 -8.91 -7.58 -4.69
N THR A 87 -9.49 -8.41 -3.84
CA THR A 87 -10.45 -9.45 -4.21
C THR A 87 -11.88 -8.94 -4.21
N SER A 88 -12.14 -7.90 -3.43
CA SER A 88 -13.41 -7.17 -3.42
C SER A 88 -13.22 -5.77 -2.87
N ILE A 89 -13.95 -4.81 -3.43
CA ILE A 89 -14.02 -3.44 -2.93
C ILE A 89 -15.46 -3.20 -2.51
N LYS A 90 -15.68 -2.89 -1.24
CA LYS A 90 -17.01 -2.65 -0.67
C LYS A 90 -17.01 -1.33 0.08
N TYR A 91 -18.16 -0.67 0.08
CA TYR A 91 -18.38 0.49 0.95
C TYR A 91 -18.23 0.10 2.42
N GLY A 92 -17.72 1.02 3.21
CA GLY A 92 -17.62 0.84 4.65
C GLY A 92 -19.00 0.60 5.31
N TYR A 93 -18.95 0.09 6.53
CA TYR A 93 -20.13 -0.16 7.34
C TYR A 93 -20.72 1.19 7.80
N ASN A 94 -21.96 1.45 7.50
CA ASN A 94 -22.65 2.73 7.75
C ASN A 94 -23.59 2.70 8.95
N THR A 95 -23.56 1.65 9.77
CA THR A 95 -24.33 1.55 11.00
C THR A 95 -23.51 2.03 12.19
N SER A 96 -24.19 2.54 13.24
CA SER A 96 -23.50 2.98 14.46
C SER A 96 -22.74 1.85 15.13
N ALA A 97 -21.55 2.18 15.66
CA ALA A 97 -20.77 1.22 16.42
C ALA A 97 -21.52 0.79 17.69
N GLN A 98 -21.47 -0.49 17.99
CA GLN A 98 -21.99 -1.02 19.26
C GLN A 98 -20.93 -0.91 20.35
N LYS A 99 -21.36 -0.82 21.62
CA LYS A 99 -20.44 -0.76 22.76
C LYS A 99 -19.61 -2.04 22.91
N ASP A 100 -20.23 -3.17 22.63
CA ASP A 100 -19.63 -4.49 22.73
C ASP A 100 -19.63 -5.18 21.36
N GLY A 101 -18.47 -5.63 20.89
CA GLY A 101 -18.32 -6.32 19.61
C GLY A 101 -17.02 -7.08 19.52
N LYS A 102 -16.98 -8.08 18.65
CA LYS A 102 -15.77 -8.90 18.41
C LYS A 102 -14.68 -8.17 17.62
N ILE A 103 -15.05 -7.10 16.90
CA ILE A 103 -14.16 -6.38 15.98
C ILE A 103 -14.27 -4.89 16.27
N LYS A 104 -13.11 -4.22 16.35
CA LYS A 104 -13.07 -2.76 16.49
C LYS A 104 -13.38 -2.11 15.15
N MET A 105 -14.28 -1.13 15.15
CA MET A 105 -14.56 -0.28 13.99
C MET A 105 -13.74 0.98 14.06
N VAL A 106 -12.99 1.28 13.00
CA VAL A 106 -12.22 2.52 12.85
C VAL A 106 -13.06 3.51 12.07
N ARG A 107 -13.28 4.69 12.63
CA ARG A 107 -13.99 5.81 11.99
C ARG A 107 -12.98 6.84 11.49
N ILE A 108 -13.40 7.69 10.58
CA ILE A 108 -12.56 8.81 10.10
C ILE A 108 -12.09 9.70 11.25
N SER A 109 -12.95 9.92 12.26
CA SER A 109 -12.61 10.68 13.46
C SER A 109 -11.58 10.01 14.38
N ASP A 110 -11.35 8.72 14.20
CA ASP A 110 -10.35 7.97 14.98
C ASP A 110 -8.95 8.04 14.35
N ILE A 111 -8.87 8.56 13.12
CA ILE A 111 -7.61 8.80 12.41
C ILE A 111 -7.16 10.22 12.75
N GLN A 112 -6.08 10.31 13.51
CA GLN A 112 -5.46 11.58 13.87
C GLN A 112 -4.19 11.79 13.07
N ASN A 113 -4.01 13.00 12.55
CA ASN A 113 -2.73 13.40 11.96
C ASN A 113 -1.77 13.73 13.11
N ASN A 114 -0.75 12.90 13.29
CA ASN A 114 0.38 13.19 14.18
C ASN A 114 1.42 14.05 13.49
#